data_e04e887e222c21a688925cde978ac022
#
_entry.id   e04e887e222c21a688925cde978ac022
#
_cell.length_a   1.000
_cell.length_b   1.000
_cell.length_c   1.000
_cell.angle_alpha   90.00
_cell.angle_beta   90.00
_cell.angle_gamma   90.00
#
_symmetry.space_group_name_H-M   'P 1'
#
loop_
_entity.id
_entity.type
_entity.pdbx_description
1 polymer ?
#
loop_
_entity_poly.entity_id
_entity_poly.type
_entity_poly.pdbx_seq_one_letter_code
_entity_poly.pdbx_strand_id
1 'polypeptide(L)'
;ARLLRTTFDPKPGQKICILIDLDDPTDMAGFKFLQNPDLSIQRNAVKYFYEALKEGVLAELGLEGGEMYAYQVTGGSNLDMPDLAIDSEGRELSLERDIYPHHDIILCISTYSATAPLTAHAKKYGFRGATLHGVNQIILNSGLAVDYREVSVEAEKLRSGMTRADWVEIDFECAGRELTLHLDLGR
;
A
#
# COMPACT_ATOMS: atom_id res chain seq x y z
N ALA A 1 -9.55 6.43 9.29
CA ALA A 1 -10.85 6.40 8.60
C ALA A 1 -10.83 7.16 7.26
N ARG A 2 -10.44 8.47 7.24
CA ARG A 2 -10.49 9.31 6.01
C ARG A 2 -9.76 8.66 4.83
N LEU A 3 -8.51 8.24 4.99
CA LEU A 3 -7.72 7.59 3.93
C LEU A 3 -8.48 6.40 3.32
N LEU A 4 -9.01 5.51 4.14
CA LEU A 4 -9.75 4.35 3.64
C LEU A 4 -11.04 4.74 2.89
N ARG A 5 -11.76 5.76 3.37
CA ARG A 5 -12.96 6.27 2.68
C ARG A 5 -12.64 6.84 1.30
N THR A 6 -11.59 7.66 1.20
CA THR A 6 -11.27 8.36 -0.06
C THR A 6 -10.58 7.46 -1.08
N THR A 7 -9.87 6.42 -0.61
CA THR A 7 -9.13 5.49 -1.49
C THR A 7 -9.98 4.29 -1.92
N PHE A 8 -10.73 3.70 -0.97
CA PHE A 8 -11.40 2.42 -1.20
C PHE A 8 -12.92 2.51 -1.20
N ASP A 9 -13.52 3.59 -0.66
CA ASP A 9 -14.98 3.66 -0.44
C ASP A 9 -15.52 2.32 0.12
N PRO A 10 -15.03 1.90 1.30
CA PRO A 10 -15.31 0.58 1.82
C PRO A 10 -16.80 0.41 2.17
N LYS A 11 -17.30 -0.82 2.02
CA LYS A 11 -18.69 -1.17 2.37
C LYS A 11 -18.72 -1.94 3.69
N PRO A 12 -19.77 -1.78 4.48
CA PRO A 12 -19.96 -2.56 5.71
C PRO A 12 -19.84 -4.06 5.45
N GLY A 13 -19.17 -4.78 6.37
CA GLY A 13 -18.92 -6.21 6.29
C GLY A 13 -17.70 -6.61 5.45
N GLN A 14 -17.06 -5.65 4.76
CA GLN A 14 -15.81 -5.95 4.05
C GLN A 14 -14.66 -6.19 5.03
N LYS A 15 -13.79 -7.15 4.69
CA LYS A 15 -12.64 -7.53 5.51
C LYS A 15 -11.37 -6.84 5.03
N ILE A 16 -10.65 -6.27 5.99
CA ILE A 16 -9.36 -5.62 5.74
C ILE A 16 -8.24 -6.32 6.50
N CYS A 17 -7.05 -6.43 5.88
CA CYS A 17 -5.82 -6.79 6.58
C CYS A 17 -4.65 -5.92 6.19
N ILE A 18 -3.56 -6.05 6.96
CA ILE A 18 -2.29 -5.38 6.73
C ILE A 18 -1.22 -6.44 6.47
N LEU A 19 -0.44 -6.24 5.41
CA LEU A 19 0.78 -7.00 5.12
C LEU A 19 1.99 -6.12 5.41
N ILE A 20 2.98 -6.68 6.10
CA ILE A 20 4.30 -6.07 6.29
C ILE A 20 5.40 -7.04 5.85
N ASP A 21 6.57 -6.51 5.51
CA ASP A 21 7.76 -7.32 5.26
C ASP A 21 8.69 -7.33 6.46
N LEU A 22 9.30 -8.47 6.76
CA LEU A 22 10.35 -8.63 7.78
C LEU A 22 11.49 -9.48 7.22
N ASP A 23 12.71 -9.27 7.71
CA ASP A 23 13.85 -10.14 7.39
C ASP A 23 13.60 -11.58 7.89
N ASP A 24 13.03 -11.71 9.09
CA ASP A 24 12.50 -12.96 9.62
C ASP A 24 11.01 -12.77 9.96
N PRO A 25 10.10 -13.33 9.15
CA PRO A 25 8.66 -13.22 9.40
C PRO A 25 8.20 -13.81 10.74
N THR A 26 8.98 -14.71 11.35
CA THR A 26 8.63 -15.29 12.67
C THR A 26 8.66 -14.25 13.79
N ASP A 27 9.35 -13.12 13.61
CA ASP A 27 9.32 -11.99 14.53
C ASP A 27 7.96 -11.24 14.54
N MET A 28 7.02 -11.65 13.68
CA MET A 28 5.62 -11.21 13.76
C MET A 28 4.92 -11.74 15.01
N ALA A 29 5.30 -12.92 15.49
CA ALA A 29 4.73 -13.54 16.70
C ALA A 29 4.90 -12.61 17.91
N GLY A 30 3.77 -12.24 18.55
CA GLY A 30 3.75 -11.28 19.64
C GLY A 30 4.30 -9.89 19.30
N PHE A 31 4.39 -9.54 18.04
CA PHE A 31 4.99 -8.28 17.55
C PHE A 31 6.43 -8.08 18.03
N LYS A 32 7.21 -9.15 18.10
CA LYS A 32 8.60 -9.13 18.58
C LYS A 32 9.48 -8.14 17.77
N PHE A 33 9.22 -7.97 16.47
CA PHE A 33 9.92 -7.02 15.61
C PHE A 33 9.86 -5.56 16.12
N LEU A 34 8.88 -5.18 16.94
CA LEU A 34 8.80 -3.84 17.53
C LEU A 34 9.97 -3.50 18.45
N GLN A 35 10.71 -4.50 18.92
CA GLN A 35 11.92 -4.32 19.73
C GLN A 35 13.11 -3.84 18.87
N ASN A 36 13.05 -4.02 17.54
CA ASN A 36 14.08 -3.54 16.62
C ASN A 36 13.78 -2.09 16.20
N PRO A 37 14.61 -1.09 16.60
CA PRO A 37 14.40 0.31 16.25
C PRO A 37 14.61 0.60 14.74
N ASP A 38 15.33 -0.24 14.02
CA ASP A 38 15.64 -0.04 12.61
C ASP A 38 14.45 -0.35 11.69
N LEU A 39 13.46 -1.10 12.18
CA LEU A 39 12.22 -1.43 11.45
C LEU A 39 11.20 -0.29 11.53
N SER A 40 11.60 0.93 11.14
CA SER A 40 10.77 2.13 11.28
C SER A 40 9.47 2.07 10.46
N ILE A 41 9.50 1.47 9.28
CA ILE A 41 8.34 1.34 8.38
C ILE A 41 7.29 0.41 9.01
N GLN A 42 7.71 -0.76 9.49
CA GLN A 42 6.85 -1.76 10.12
C GLN A 42 6.30 -1.27 11.46
N ARG A 43 7.10 -0.53 12.21
CA ARG A 43 6.64 0.16 13.44
C ARG A 43 5.59 1.23 13.13
N ASN A 44 5.75 1.99 12.04
CA ASN A 44 4.74 2.94 11.56
C ASN A 44 3.47 2.22 11.09
N ALA A 45 3.58 1.04 10.48
CA ALA A 45 2.43 0.22 10.12
C ALA A 45 1.59 -0.15 11.35
N VAL A 46 2.24 -0.55 12.45
CA VAL A 46 1.53 -0.82 13.72
C VAL A 46 0.89 0.45 14.26
N LYS A 47 1.70 1.48 14.50
CA LYS A 47 1.29 2.70 15.19
C LYS A 47 0.15 3.47 14.49
N TYR A 48 0.21 3.59 13.15
CA TYR A 48 -0.70 4.47 12.41
C TYR A 48 -1.82 3.72 11.68
N PHE A 49 -1.69 2.40 11.49
CA PHE A 49 -2.69 1.62 10.76
C PHE A 49 -3.29 0.52 11.63
N TYR A 50 -2.49 -0.39 12.17
CA TYR A 50 -3.01 -1.50 12.95
C TYR A 50 -3.74 -1.05 14.21
N GLU A 51 -3.10 -0.22 15.04
CA GLU A 51 -3.72 0.35 16.25
C GLU A 51 -4.98 1.14 15.91
N ALA A 52 -4.92 2.02 14.88
CA ALA A 52 -6.07 2.80 14.47
C ALA A 52 -7.26 1.92 14.00
N LEU A 53 -7.00 0.82 13.27
CA LEU A 53 -8.06 -0.13 12.92
C LEU A 53 -8.72 -0.71 14.17
N LYS A 54 -7.93 -1.16 15.15
CA LYS A 54 -8.42 -1.78 16.38
C LYS A 54 -9.07 -0.77 17.35
N GLU A 55 -8.62 0.48 17.36
CA GLU A 55 -9.12 1.55 18.26
C GLU A 55 -10.43 2.20 17.78
N GLY A 56 -10.99 1.80 16.66
CA GLY A 56 -12.32 2.27 16.27
C GLY A 56 -12.55 2.47 14.79
N VAL A 57 -11.52 2.51 13.93
CA VAL A 57 -11.72 2.70 12.48
C VAL A 57 -12.52 1.56 11.86
N LEU A 58 -12.33 0.31 12.32
CA LEU A 58 -13.16 -0.82 11.88
C LEU A 58 -14.63 -0.57 12.18
N ALA A 59 -14.96 -0.19 13.40
CA ALA A 59 -16.33 0.08 13.81
C ALA A 59 -16.93 1.29 13.08
N GLU A 60 -16.15 2.38 12.93
CA GLU A 60 -16.58 3.61 12.22
C GLU A 60 -16.92 3.35 10.75
N LEU A 61 -16.21 2.43 10.09
CA LEU A 61 -16.40 2.10 8.69
C LEU A 61 -17.25 0.85 8.46
N GLY A 62 -17.64 0.15 9.53
CA GLY A 62 -18.34 -1.13 9.45
C GLY A 62 -17.49 -2.25 8.86
N LEU A 63 -16.17 -2.15 8.96
CA LEU A 63 -15.23 -3.15 8.45
C LEU A 63 -15.00 -4.26 9.48
N GLU A 64 -14.59 -5.42 8.95
CA GLU A 64 -14.19 -6.59 9.74
C GLU A 64 -12.69 -6.87 9.55
N GLY A 65 -12.11 -7.72 10.42
CA GLY A 65 -10.73 -8.14 10.32
C GLY A 65 -9.76 -7.19 11.03
N GLY A 66 -8.85 -6.59 10.27
CA GLY A 66 -7.78 -5.73 10.80
C GLY A 66 -6.59 -6.53 11.33
N GLU A 67 -6.43 -7.80 10.93
CA GLU A 67 -5.26 -8.61 11.22
C GLU A 67 -4.04 -8.08 10.48
N MET A 68 -2.86 -8.37 11.06
CA MET A 68 -1.57 -8.06 10.45
C MET A 68 -0.79 -9.35 10.23
N TYR A 69 -0.19 -9.47 9.06
CA TYR A 69 0.63 -10.61 8.65
C TYR A 69 1.98 -10.12 8.15
N ALA A 70 3.04 -10.87 8.44
CA ALA A 70 4.37 -10.60 7.93
C ALA A 70 4.80 -11.65 6.91
N TYR A 71 5.38 -11.20 5.81
CA TYR A 71 6.07 -12.03 4.83
C TYR A 71 7.56 -11.68 4.79
N GLN A 72 8.40 -12.55 4.24
CA GLN A 72 9.83 -12.29 4.14
C GLN A 72 10.10 -11.18 3.12
N VAL A 73 10.94 -10.20 3.49
CA VAL A 73 11.34 -9.10 2.63
C VAL A 73 11.89 -9.61 1.29
N THR A 74 11.45 -9.00 0.19
CA THR A 74 11.79 -9.46 -1.16
C THR A 74 13.19 -9.04 -1.64
N GLY A 75 13.83 -8.08 -0.94
CA GLY A 75 15.14 -7.55 -1.32
C GLY A 75 15.12 -6.59 -2.51
N GLY A 76 13.95 -6.29 -3.10
CA GLY A 76 13.80 -5.35 -4.20
C GLY A 76 12.35 -5.01 -4.51
N SER A 77 12.13 -3.85 -5.14
CA SER A 77 10.78 -3.40 -5.51
C SER A 77 10.19 -4.22 -6.65
N ASN A 78 8.91 -4.54 -6.52
CA ASN A 78 8.10 -5.25 -7.50
C ASN A 78 8.57 -6.68 -7.85
N LEU A 79 9.37 -7.27 -6.96
CA LEU A 79 9.68 -8.70 -7.03
C LEU A 79 8.49 -9.52 -6.53
N ASP A 80 8.45 -10.79 -6.92
CA ASP A 80 7.40 -11.72 -6.49
C ASP A 80 7.38 -11.85 -4.96
N MET A 81 6.19 -11.78 -4.38
CA MET A 81 6.01 -11.94 -2.95
C MET A 81 6.07 -13.42 -2.58
N PRO A 82 6.78 -13.79 -1.49
CA PRO A 82 6.70 -15.14 -0.94
C PRO A 82 5.27 -15.48 -0.53
N ASP A 83 4.84 -16.73 -0.75
CA ASP A 83 3.49 -17.16 -0.36
C ASP A 83 3.34 -17.34 1.16
N LEU A 84 4.44 -17.65 1.87
CA LEU A 84 4.44 -17.82 3.32
C LEU A 84 4.28 -16.49 4.04
N ALA A 85 3.32 -16.41 4.93
CA ALA A 85 3.12 -15.32 5.88
C ALA A 85 2.93 -15.83 7.29
N ILE A 86 3.28 -15.02 8.30
CA ILE A 86 3.15 -15.32 9.73
C ILE A 86 2.20 -14.29 10.36
N ASP A 87 1.28 -14.75 11.18
CA ASP A 87 0.41 -13.87 11.96
C ASP A 87 0.98 -13.52 13.35
N SER A 88 0.23 -12.71 14.10
CA SER A 88 0.65 -12.27 15.44
C SER A 88 0.68 -13.40 16.49
N GLU A 89 0.07 -14.55 16.22
CA GLU A 89 0.11 -15.74 17.07
C GLU A 89 1.27 -16.69 16.67
N GLY A 90 2.00 -16.38 15.59
CA GLY A 90 3.10 -17.19 15.06
C GLY A 90 2.63 -18.34 14.16
N ARG A 91 1.39 -18.32 13.67
CA ARG A 91 0.87 -19.33 12.74
C ARG A 91 1.35 -19.03 11.33
N GLU A 92 1.76 -20.08 10.64
CA GLU A 92 2.10 -20.05 9.22
C GLU A 92 0.84 -20.08 8.35
N LEU A 93 0.75 -19.17 7.40
CA LEU A 93 -0.38 -19.00 6.48
C LEU A 93 0.15 -18.82 5.05
N SER A 94 -0.65 -19.21 4.07
CA SER A 94 -0.41 -18.92 2.67
C SER A 94 -1.13 -17.63 2.29
N LEU A 95 -0.41 -16.68 1.68
CA LEU A 95 -1.02 -15.47 1.13
C LEU A 95 -2.09 -15.82 0.10
N GLU A 96 -1.80 -16.77 -0.79
CA GLU A 96 -2.70 -17.15 -1.89
C GLU A 96 -3.90 -17.98 -1.44
N ARG A 97 -3.75 -18.82 -0.43
CA ARG A 97 -4.75 -19.76 0.00
C ARG A 97 -5.58 -19.24 1.18
N ASP A 98 -4.90 -18.61 2.14
CA ASP A 98 -5.49 -18.32 3.45
C ASP A 98 -5.76 -16.82 3.65
N ILE A 99 -5.11 -15.91 2.89
CA ILE A 99 -5.24 -14.47 3.10
C ILE A 99 -5.96 -13.77 1.95
N TYR A 100 -5.44 -13.84 0.73
CA TYR A 100 -6.02 -13.10 -0.42
C TYR A 100 -7.49 -13.44 -0.70
N PRO A 101 -7.95 -14.71 -0.67
CA PRO A 101 -9.35 -15.05 -0.96
C PRO A 101 -10.33 -14.62 0.14
N HIS A 102 -9.82 -14.27 1.33
CA HIS A 102 -10.63 -14.00 2.51
C HIS A 102 -10.65 -12.54 2.92
N HIS A 103 -10.04 -11.64 2.14
CA HIS A 103 -10.02 -10.21 2.41
C HIS A 103 -10.46 -9.40 1.18
N ASP A 104 -11.19 -8.32 1.41
CA ASP A 104 -11.66 -7.39 0.38
C ASP A 104 -10.69 -6.24 0.18
N ILE A 105 -9.94 -5.87 1.22
CA ILE A 105 -9.00 -4.76 1.24
C ILE A 105 -7.69 -5.22 1.87
N ILE A 106 -6.57 -4.95 1.17
CA ILE A 106 -5.23 -5.30 1.65
C ILE A 106 -4.33 -4.06 1.61
N LEU A 107 -3.80 -3.67 2.77
CA LEU A 107 -2.79 -2.64 2.89
C LEU A 107 -1.42 -3.30 3.00
N CYS A 108 -0.57 -3.17 1.99
CA CYS A 108 0.80 -3.68 2.03
C CYS A 108 1.75 -2.53 2.40
N ILE A 109 2.25 -2.55 3.64
CA ILE A 109 3.14 -1.52 4.20
C ILE A 109 4.53 -2.14 4.35
N SER A 110 5.42 -1.84 3.41
CA SER A 110 6.65 -2.62 3.21
C SER A 110 7.87 -1.74 2.94
N THR A 111 9.03 -2.31 3.08
CA THR A 111 10.32 -1.70 2.76
C THR A 111 10.44 -1.44 1.27
N TYR A 112 10.11 -2.45 0.45
CA TYR A 112 10.11 -2.37 -1.01
C TYR A 112 8.70 -2.32 -1.56
N SER A 113 8.52 -1.65 -2.71
CA SER A 113 7.22 -1.60 -3.38
C SER A 113 6.76 -3.00 -3.79
N ALA A 114 5.52 -3.36 -3.43
CA ALA A 114 4.85 -4.58 -3.84
C ALA A 114 3.73 -4.31 -4.87
N THR A 115 3.79 -3.19 -5.59
CA THR A 115 2.69 -2.74 -6.47
C THR A 115 2.38 -3.73 -7.58
N ALA A 116 3.40 -4.21 -8.29
CA ALA A 116 3.18 -5.15 -9.40
C ALA A 116 2.62 -6.50 -8.93
N PRO A 117 3.25 -7.23 -7.97
CA PRO A 117 2.72 -8.50 -7.52
C PRO A 117 1.36 -8.37 -6.83
N LEU A 118 1.14 -7.34 -5.99
CA LEU A 118 -0.14 -7.14 -5.34
C LEU A 118 -1.26 -6.85 -6.35
N THR A 119 -0.98 -6.10 -7.43
CA THR A 119 -1.95 -5.85 -8.51
C THR A 119 -2.31 -7.13 -9.25
N ALA A 120 -1.33 -8.00 -9.52
CA ALA A 120 -1.57 -9.29 -10.16
C ALA A 120 -2.48 -10.18 -9.28
N HIS A 121 -2.18 -10.28 -7.99
CA HIS A 121 -3.00 -11.03 -7.03
C HIS A 121 -4.38 -10.41 -6.83
N ALA A 122 -4.50 -9.09 -6.79
CA ALA A 122 -5.78 -8.39 -6.69
C ALA A 122 -6.73 -8.76 -7.85
N LYS A 123 -6.20 -8.84 -9.08
CA LYS A 123 -6.98 -9.30 -10.26
C LYS A 123 -7.42 -10.75 -10.13
N LYS A 124 -6.55 -11.62 -9.59
CA LYS A 124 -6.81 -13.05 -9.44
C LYS A 124 -7.84 -13.35 -8.35
N TYR A 125 -7.75 -12.68 -7.20
CA TYR A 125 -8.53 -12.99 -6.00
C TYR A 125 -9.66 -12.00 -5.73
N GLY A 126 -9.75 -10.88 -6.45
CA GLY A 126 -10.85 -9.94 -6.37
C GLY A 126 -10.78 -8.92 -5.23
N PHE A 127 -9.68 -8.84 -4.48
CA PHE A 127 -9.48 -7.82 -3.46
C PHE A 127 -9.02 -6.48 -4.07
N ARG A 128 -9.10 -5.40 -3.31
CA ARG A 128 -8.50 -4.11 -3.62
C ARG A 128 -7.29 -3.89 -2.72
N GLY A 129 -6.16 -3.54 -3.32
CA GLY A 129 -4.92 -3.38 -2.58
C GLY A 129 -4.33 -1.97 -2.71
N ALA A 130 -3.62 -1.53 -1.67
CA ALA A 130 -2.73 -0.38 -1.74
C ALA A 130 -1.37 -0.74 -1.15
N THR A 131 -0.31 -0.26 -1.82
CA THR A 131 1.06 -0.39 -1.34
C THR A 131 1.54 0.93 -0.77
N LEU A 132 2.12 0.88 0.42
CA LEU A 132 2.59 2.03 1.20
C LEU A 132 4.05 1.80 1.59
N HIS A 133 4.92 1.59 0.56
CA HIS A 133 6.34 1.35 0.79
C HIS A 133 7.03 2.60 1.35
N GLY A 134 7.95 2.38 2.26
CA GLY A 134 8.74 3.47 2.86
C GLY A 134 7.92 4.46 3.68
N VAL A 135 6.74 4.09 4.18
CA VAL A 135 5.85 5.01 4.91
C VAL A 135 6.55 5.64 6.11
N ASN A 136 6.50 6.97 6.18
CA ASN A 136 7.09 7.77 7.23
C ASN A 136 6.17 8.96 7.59
N GLN A 137 6.56 9.74 8.61
CA GLN A 137 5.74 10.85 9.11
C GLN A 137 5.50 11.93 8.04
N ILE A 138 6.44 12.16 7.12
CA ILE A 138 6.28 13.15 6.05
C ILE A 138 5.18 12.68 5.10
N ILE A 139 5.23 11.43 4.65
CA ILE A 139 4.23 10.83 3.75
C ILE A 139 2.85 10.83 4.40
N LEU A 140 2.77 10.48 5.70
CA LEU A 140 1.51 10.48 6.46
C LEU A 140 0.86 11.87 6.52
N ASN A 141 1.67 12.93 6.64
CA ASN A 141 1.19 14.30 6.77
C ASN A 141 1.04 15.04 5.43
N SER A 142 1.49 14.47 4.33
CA SER A 142 1.43 15.04 2.98
C SER A 142 0.63 14.16 2.03
N GLY A 143 1.27 13.23 1.32
CA GLY A 143 0.65 12.40 0.31
C GLY A 143 -0.56 11.59 0.79
N LEU A 144 -0.53 11.06 2.01
CA LEU A 144 -1.68 10.34 2.59
C LEU A 144 -2.70 11.25 3.28
N ALA A 145 -2.44 12.56 3.33
CA ALA A 145 -3.34 13.53 3.95
C ALA A 145 -4.34 14.18 2.97
N VAL A 146 -4.19 13.93 1.67
CA VAL A 146 -5.04 14.50 0.60
C VAL A 146 -6.37 13.75 0.44
N ASP A 147 -7.35 14.39 -0.20
CA ASP A 147 -8.56 13.68 -0.67
C ASP A 147 -8.26 13.07 -2.07
N TYR A 148 -8.15 11.75 -2.12
CA TYR A 148 -7.85 11.03 -3.36
C TYR A 148 -8.93 11.16 -4.44
N ARG A 149 -10.15 11.53 -4.10
CA ARG A 149 -11.21 11.80 -5.08
C ARG A 149 -10.91 13.10 -5.83
N GLU A 150 -10.43 14.14 -5.14
CA GLU A 150 -10.01 15.39 -5.77
C GLU A 150 -8.79 15.18 -6.66
N VAL A 151 -7.78 14.47 -6.16
CA VAL A 151 -6.58 14.08 -6.93
C VAL A 151 -6.95 13.27 -8.17
N SER A 152 -7.92 12.36 -8.06
CA SER A 152 -8.39 11.55 -9.20
C SER A 152 -9.04 12.39 -10.29
N VAL A 153 -9.74 13.47 -9.96
CA VAL A 153 -10.33 14.39 -10.96
C VAL A 153 -9.23 15.08 -11.77
N GLU A 154 -8.16 15.53 -11.12
CA GLU A 154 -7.02 16.17 -11.81
C GLU A 154 -6.23 15.16 -12.65
N ALA A 155 -5.95 13.99 -12.08
CA ALA A 155 -5.27 12.90 -12.79
C ALA A 155 -6.03 12.48 -14.05
N GLU A 156 -7.35 12.41 -13.99
CA GLU A 156 -8.20 12.04 -15.14
C GLU A 156 -8.17 13.12 -16.24
N LYS A 157 -8.12 14.40 -15.88
CA LYS A 157 -7.93 15.49 -16.88
C LYS A 157 -6.61 15.35 -17.63
N LEU A 158 -5.50 15.11 -16.87
CA LEU A 158 -4.18 14.88 -17.46
C LEU A 158 -4.18 13.63 -18.35
N ARG A 159 -4.71 12.50 -17.84
CA ARG A 159 -4.81 11.26 -18.60
C ARG A 159 -5.59 11.46 -19.91
N SER A 160 -6.73 12.13 -19.85
CA SER A 160 -7.56 12.43 -21.02
C SER A 160 -6.85 13.32 -22.02
N GLY A 161 -6.06 14.29 -21.55
CA GLY A 161 -5.21 15.13 -22.40
C GLY A 161 -4.12 14.32 -23.09
N MET A 162 -3.32 13.59 -22.31
CA MET A 162 -2.24 12.74 -22.82
C MET A 162 -2.72 11.65 -23.76
N THR A 163 -3.94 11.11 -23.53
CA THR A 163 -4.55 10.10 -24.41
C THR A 163 -4.83 10.64 -25.82
N ARG A 164 -4.94 11.93 -26.00
CA ARG A 164 -5.19 12.58 -27.30
C ARG A 164 -3.97 13.30 -27.87
N ALA A 165 -2.89 13.39 -27.12
CA ALA A 165 -1.69 14.09 -27.53
C ALA A 165 -0.80 13.17 -28.39
N ASP A 166 -0.18 13.71 -29.43
CA ASP A 166 0.84 13.02 -30.22
C ASP A 166 2.21 13.10 -29.55
N TRP A 167 2.44 14.15 -28.78
CA TRP A 167 3.69 14.39 -28.05
C TRP A 167 3.44 15.19 -26.77
N VAL A 168 4.43 15.17 -25.87
CA VAL A 168 4.45 15.97 -24.63
C VAL A 168 5.76 16.74 -24.56
N GLU A 169 5.68 18.02 -24.21
CA GLU A 169 6.81 18.87 -23.91
C GLU A 169 6.80 19.24 -22.43
N ILE A 170 7.96 19.11 -21.80
CA ILE A 170 8.13 19.42 -20.37
C ILE A 170 9.28 20.42 -20.26
N ASP A 171 8.95 21.65 -19.86
CA ASP A 171 9.94 22.67 -19.54
C ASP A 171 10.26 22.62 -18.05
N PHE A 172 11.53 22.64 -17.70
CA PHE A 172 11.99 22.64 -16.31
C PHE A 172 13.33 23.35 -16.15
N GLU A 173 13.59 23.83 -14.95
CA GLU A 173 14.88 24.41 -14.58
C GLU A 173 15.70 23.39 -13.77
N CYS A 174 16.96 23.22 -14.15
CA CYS A 174 17.90 22.38 -13.42
C CYS A 174 19.26 23.10 -13.33
N ALA A 175 19.73 23.35 -12.10
CA ALA A 175 21.00 24.03 -11.80
C ALA A 175 21.15 25.38 -12.54
N GLY A 176 20.07 26.20 -12.57
CA GLY A 176 20.07 27.51 -13.22
C GLY A 176 20.06 27.47 -14.76
N ARG A 177 19.71 26.31 -15.33
CA ARG A 177 19.58 26.13 -16.79
C ARG A 177 18.15 25.74 -17.12
N GLU A 178 17.53 26.42 -18.06
CA GLU A 178 16.27 26.02 -18.65
C GLU A 178 16.51 24.85 -19.60
N LEU A 179 15.70 23.82 -19.47
CA LEU A 179 15.76 22.59 -20.24
C LEU A 179 14.36 22.19 -20.69
N THR A 180 14.26 21.66 -21.91
CA THR A 180 13.00 21.15 -22.46
C THR A 180 13.19 19.68 -22.80
N LEU A 181 12.25 18.85 -22.37
CA LEU A 181 12.17 17.44 -22.73
C LEU A 181 10.99 17.23 -23.67
N HIS A 182 11.25 16.66 -24.83
CA HIS A 182 10.22 16.23 -25.79
C HIS A 182 10.01 14.72 -25.68
N LEU A 183 8.77 14.29 -25.54
CA LEU A 183 8.37 12.90 -25.54
C LEU A 183 7.38 12.65 -26.67
N ASP A 184 7.78 11.83 -27.65
CA ASP A 184 6.90 11.31 -28.68
C ASP A 184 6.05 10.17 -28.08
N LEU A 185 4.73 10.27 -28.17
CA LEU A 185 3.80 9.28 -27.64
C LEU A 185 3.47 8.16 -28.65
N GLY A 186 4.12 8.15 -29.80
CA GLY A 186 4.08 7.03 -30.76
C GLY A 186 2.74 6.87 -31.47
N ARG A 187 2.07 7.97 -31.80
CA ARG A 187 0.79 7.96 -32.53
C ARG A 187 0.93 8.47 -33.94
#